data_f9a605b2d61b28291296b569b0c9b42a
#
_entry.id   f9a605b2d61b28291296b569b0c9b42a
#
_cell.length_a   1.000
_cell.length_b   1.000
_cell.length_c   1.000
_cell.angle_alpha   90.00
_cell.angle_beta   90.00
_cell.angle_gamma   90.00
#
_symmetry.space_group_name_H-M   'P 1'
#
loop_
_entity.id
_entity.type
_entity.pdbx_description
1 polymer ?
#
loop_
_entity_poly.entity_id
_entity_poly.type
_entity_poly.pdbx_seq_one_letter_code
_entity_poly.pdbx_strand_id
1 'polypeptide(L)'
;MKNVVNIERVLEYIDVPQLVLARDKFDTQYLCLLYDDEPTPRYTAVRISSERYAAFCNRDVDLRTIFTEPEFQGEYFDVHSEYGVEILEPIECISEERLPEEGYFLDDDDNENLTIRVPKHEKNLFLKLIRRHGWVAM
;
A
#
# COMPACT_ATOMS: atom_id res chain seq x y z
N MET A 1 16.17 2.10 -17.60
CA MET A 1 15.33 3.26 -17.31
C MET A 1 14.40 2.96 -16.15
N LYS A 2 14.34 3.83 -15.17
CA LYS A 2 13.52 3.60 -14.00
C LYS A 2 12.09 4.08 -14.23
N ASN A 3 11.14 3.33 -13.70
CA ASN A 3 9.74 3.71 -13.74
C ASN A 3 9.42 4.66 -12.58
N VAL A 4 8.78 5.76 -12.91
CA VAL A 4 8.37 6.75 -11.92
C VAL A 4 6.87 6.60 -11.70
N VAL A 5 6.45 6.66 -10.44
CA VAL A 5 5.04 6.67 -10.10
C VAL A 5 4.74 7.92 -9.28
N ASN A 6 3.50 8.34 -9.33
CA ASN A 6 3.01 9.44 -8.52
C ASN A 6 1.99 8.90 -7.52
N ILE A 7 2.11 9.33 -6.29
CA ILE A 7 1.12 8.95 -5.28
C ILE A 7 -0.15 9.72 -5.61
N GLU A 8 -1.19 8.97 -5.92
CA GLU A 8 -2.47 9.53 -6.33
C GLU A 8 -3.38 9.78 -5.14
N ARG A 9 -3.36 8.85 -4.18
CA ARG A 9 -4.18 8.95 -2.97
C ARG A 9 -3.45 8.34 -1.80
N VAL A 10 -3.59 8.99 -0.64
CA VAL A 10 -3.16 8.40 0.61
C VAL A 10 -4.39 7.81 1.25
N LEU A 11 -4.43 6.48 1.36
CA LEU A 11 -5.59 5.76 1.86
C LEU A 11 -5.59 5.65 3.38
N GLU A 12 -4.40 5.53 3.96
CA GLU A 12 -4.24 5.51 5.41
C GLU A 12 -2.96 6.23 5.80
N TYR A 13 -3.02 6.96 6.92
CA TYR A 13 -1.92 7.78 7.37
C TYR A 13 -1.76 7.65 8.89
N ILE A 14 -0.56 7.26 9.32
CA ILE A 14 -0.16 7.26 10.74
C ILE A 14 1.27 7.76 10.76
N ASP A 15 1.46 9.03 11.06
CA ASP A 15 2.75 9.73 11.04
C ASP A 15 3.37 9.83 9.65
N VAL A 16 3.23 8.80 8.84
CA VAL A 16 3.62 8.79 7.42
C VAL A 16 2.52 8.05 6.66
N PRO A 17 2.41 8.24 5.34
CA PRO A 17 1.43 7.49 4.56
C PRO A 17 1.72 5.99 4.64
N GLN A 18 0.74 5.22 5.09
CA GLN A 18 0.88 3.77 5.30
C GLN A 18 0.41 2.96 4.12
N LEU A 19 -0.66 3.39 3.50
CA LEU A 19 -1.25 2.70 2.36
C LEU A 19 -1.59 3.77 1.35
N VAL A 20 -1.05 3.64 0.14
CA VAL A 20 -1.24 4.63 -0.90
C VAL A 20 -1.60 3.97 -2.21
N LEU A 21 -2.30 4.72 -3.05
CA LEU A 21 -2.58 4.33 -4.42
C LEU A 21 -1.71 5.21 -5.30
N ALA A 22 -0.91 4.58 -6.16
CA ALA A 22 -0.01 5.29 -7.05
C ALA A 22 -0.33 4.98 -8.50
N ARG A 23 0.12 5.84 -9.40
CA ARG A 23 -0.16 5.70 -10.83
C ARG A 23 1.10 6.05 -11.61
N ASP A 24 1.40 5.26 -12.64
CA ASP A 24 2.53 5.55 -13.52
C ASP A 24 2.08 6.36 -14.75
N LYS A 25 3.00 6.64 -15.63
CA LYS A 25 2.71 7.45 -16.83
C LYS A 25 1.84 6.74 -17.85
N PHE A 26 1.65 5.44 -17.69
CA PHE A 26 0.80 4.63 -18.56
C PHE A 26 -0.60 4.43 -17.96
N ASP A 27 -0.93 5.17 -16.90
CA ASP A 27 -2.20 5.06 -16.18
C ASP A 27 -2.38 3.73 -15.46
N THR A 28 -1.30 2.99 -15.24
CA THR A 28 -1.36 1.79 -14.43
C THR A 28 -1.34 2.17 -12.95
N GLN A 29 -2.25 1.58 -12.20
CA GLN A 29 -2.36 1.85 -10.77
C GLN A 29 -1.69 0.75 -9.95
N TYR A 30 -1.15 1.16 -8.81
CA TYR A 30 -0.46 0.26 -7.89
C TYR A 30 -0.94 0.55 -6.48
N LEU A 31 -1.24 -0.51 -5.74
CA LEU A 31 -1.55 -0.39 -4.32
C LEU A 31 -0.26 -0.65 -3.56
N CYS A 32 0.13 0.31 -2.73
CA CYS A 32 1.44 0.30 -2.07
C CYS A 32 1.29 0.32 -0.57
N LEU A 33 1.91 -0.65 0.09
CA LEU A 33 1.88 -0.77 1.55
C LEU A 33 3.25 -0.50 2.12
N LEU A 34 3.32 0.44 3.04
CA LEU A 34 4.58 0.83 3.67
C LEU A 34 5.16 -0.33 4.46
N TYR A 35 6.46 -0.59 4.30
CA TYR A 35 7.14 -1.61 5.10
C TYR A 35 8.35 -1.06 5.83
N ASP A 36 8.80 0.15 5.49
CA ASP A 36 9.93 0.79 6.16
C ASP A 36 9.82 2.29 5.90
N ASP A 37 10.03 3.10 6.92
CA ASP A 37 9.96 4.55 6.78
C ASP A 37 11.31 5.25 6.92
N GLU A 38 12.38 4.49 7.05
CA GLU A 38 13.74 5.03 7.24
C GLU A 38 14.69 4.58 6.15
N PRO A 39 15.53 5.44 5.60
CA PRO A 39 15.59 6.89 5.77
C PRO A 39 14.48 7.64 5.02
N THR A 40 13.81 6.97 4.10
CA THR A 40 12.65 7.49 3.37
C THR A 40 11.61 6.38 3.28
N PRO A 41 10.35 6.71 3.08
CA PRO A 41 9.31 5.67 2.99
C PRO A 41 9.58 4.68 1.86
N ARG A 42 9.40 3.40 2.16
CA ARG A 42 9.52 2.32 1.19
C ARG A 42 8.26 1.46 1.26
N TYR A 43 7.77 1.10 0.10
CA TYR A 43 6.50 0.38 -0.02
C TYR A 43 6.68 -0.89 -0.81
N THR A 44 5.91 -1.91 -0.43
CA THR A 44 5.69 -3.08 -1.27
C THR A 44 4.45 -2.79 -2.08
N ALA A 45 4.48 -3.06 -3.38
CA ALA A 45 3.38 -2.69 -4.25
C ALA A 45 2.96 -3.83 -5.16
N VAL A 46 1.68 -3.83 -5.52
CA VAL A 46 1.13 -4.70 -6.55
C VAL A 46 0.34 -3.85 -7.51
N ARG A 47 0.34 -4.27 -8.77
CA ARG A 47 -0.52 -3.67 -9.78
C ARG A 47 -1.96 -4.03 -9.46
N ILE A 48 -2.86 -3.06 -9.57
CA ILE A 48 -4.26 -3.27 -9.21
C ILE A 48 -5.17 -2.65 -10.26
N SER A 49 -6.21 -3.38 -10.64
CA SER A 49 -7.22 -2.86 -11.55
C SER A 49 -8.22 -2.01 -10.78
N SER A 50 -8.97 -1.18 -11.49
CA SER A 50 -10.02 -0.39 -10.86
C SER A 50 -11.09 -1.28 -10.26
N GLU A 51 -11.38 -2.42 -10.88
CA GLU A 51 -12.35 -3.38 -10.35
C GLU A 51 -11.90 -3.97 -9.03
N ARG A 52 -10.62 -4.35 -8.94
CA ARG A 52 -10.11 -4.93 -7.72
C ARG A 52 -9.99 -3.89 -6.61
N TYR A 53 -9.62 -2.69 -6.97
CA TYR A 53 -9.59 -1.60 -6.01
C TYR A 53 -11.01 -1.33 -5.47
N ALA A 54 -12.02 -1.32 -6.34
CA ALA A 54 -13.40 -1.16 -5.91
C ALA A 54 -13.82 -2.30 -4.97
N ALA A 55 -13.42 -3.53 -5.28
CA ALA A 55 -13.72 -4.67 -4.42
C ALA A 55 -13.10 -4.50 -3.03
N PHE A 56 -11.89 -3.97 -2.97
CA PHE A 56 -11.25 -3.68 -1.69
C PHE A 56 -12.03 -2.61 -0.92
N CYS A 57 -12.46 -1.55 -1.60
CA CYS A 57 -13.24 -0.48 -0.97
C CYS A 57 -14.60 -0.98 -0.49
N ASN A 58 -15.17 -1.96 -1.18
CA ASN A 58 -16.47 -2.53 -0.85
C ASN A 58 -16.41 -3.72 0.11
N ARG A 59 -15.22 -4.02 0.63
CA ARG A 59 -14.99 -5.12 1.57
C ARG A 59 -15.20 -6.51 0.97
N ASP A 60 -15.07 -6.62 -0.35
CA ASP A 60 -15.19 -7.91 -1.02
C ASP A 60 -13.87 -8.67 -1.06
N VAL A 61 -12.77 -7.95 -0.92
CA VAL A 61 -11.43 -8.56 -0.86
C VAL A 61 -10.62 -7.80 0.18
N ASP A 62 -9.88 -8.54 1.01
CA ASP A 62 -9.07 -7.89 2.03
C ASP A 62 -7.67 -7.58 1.49
N LEU A 63 -6.93 -6.81 2.26
CA LEU A 63 -5.61 -6.34 1.85
C LEU A 63 -4.64 -7.50 1.66
N ARG A 64 -4.67 -8.48 2.55
CA ARG A 64 -3.76 -9.62 2.42
C ARG A 64 -3.99 -10.39 1.12
N THR A 65 -5.25 -10.60 0.76
CA THR A 65 -5.59 -11.30 -0.48
C THR A 65 -5.06 -10.55 -1.70
N ILE A 66 -5.14 -9.22 -1.67
CA ILE A 66 -4.62 -8.41 -2.78
C ILE A 66 -3.13 -8.70 -3.00
N PHE A 67 -2.36 -8.86 -1.93
CA PHE A 67 -0.92 -9.10 -2.04
C PHE A 67 -0.56 -10.56 -2.22
N THR A 68 -1.36 -11.50 -1.73
CA THR A 68 -1.04 -12.92 -1.87
C THR A 68 -1.62 -13.55 -3.11
N GLU A 69 -2.69 -12.97 -3.66
CA GLU A 69 -3.35 -13.46 -4.88
C GLU A 69 -3.48 -12.31 -5.87
N PRO A 70 -2.36 -11.80 -6.37
CA PRO A 70 -2.41 -10.64 -7.26
C PRO A 70 -3.06 -10.99 -8.59
N GLU A 71 -3.72 -9.99 -9.19
CA GLU A 71 -4.35 -10.16 -10.49
C GLU A 71 -3.32 -10.47 -11.59
N PHE A 72 -2.11 -9.95 -11.41
CA PHE A 72 -1.05 -10.08 -12.40
C PHE A 72 0.08 -10.87 -11.76
N GLN A 73 0.02 -12.17 -11.94
CA GLN A 73 0.98 -13.08 -11.30
C GLN A 73 2.41 -12.72 -11.62
N GLY A 74 3.25 -12.78 -10.60
CA GLY A 74 4.66 -12.48 -10.74
C GLY A 74 4.99 -11.00 -10.79
N GLU A 75 4.00 -10.14 -10.65
CA GLU A 75 4.23 -8.69 -10.70
C GLU A 75 4.15 -8.08 -9.32
N TYR A 76 5.28 -8.07 -8.65
CA TYR A 76 5.46 -7.38 -7.37
C TYR A 76 6.49 -6.29 -7.54
N PHE A 77 6.37 -5.25 -6.74
CA PHE A 77 7.24 -4.08 -6.89
C PHE A 77 7.65 -3.52 -5.54
N ASP A 78 8.78 -2.82 -5.56
CA ASP A 78 9.24 -2.00 -4.46
C ASP A 78 9.10 -0.55 -4.91
N VAL A 79 8.61 0.32 -4.04
CA VAL A 79 8.51 1.74 -4.32
C VAL A 79 9.35 2.48 -3.29
N HIS A 80 10.28 3.30 -3.76
CA HIS A 80 11.13 4.09 -2.88
C HIS A 80 11.41 5.44 -3.51
N SER A 81 11.86 6.37 -2.69
CA SER A 81 12.08 7.74 -3.11
C SER A 81 13.54 7.96 -3.49
N GLU A 82 13.78 8.57 -4.66
CA GLU A 82 15.11 9.00 -5.08
C GLU A 82 15.00 10.44 -5.56
N TYR A 83 15.71 11.33 -4.87
CA TYR A 83 15.74 12.74 -5.27
C TYR A 83 14.33 13.35 -5.40
N GLY A 84 13.46 12.99 -4.48
CA GLY A 84 12.10 13.54 -4.46
C GLY A 84 11.13 12.89 -5.44
N VAL A 85 11.55 11.80 -6.08
CA VAL A 85 10.72 11.09 -7.06
C VAL A 85 10.52 9.66 -6.58
N GLU A 86 9.29 9.16 -6.69
CA GLU A 86 8.97 7.79 -6.31
C GLU A 86 9.34 6.83 -7.45
N ILE A 87 10.18 5.87 -7.17
CA ILE A 87 10.69 4.91 -8.14
C ILE A 87 10.05 3.54 -7.90
N LEU A 88 9.50 2.96 -8.96
CA LEU A 88 8.91 1.63 -8.95
C LEU A 88 9.88 0.63 -9.53
N GLU A 89 10.26 -0.37 -8.76
CA GLU A 89 11.21 -1.41 -9.22
C GLU A 89 10.59 -2.79 -9.05
N PRO A 90 10.67 -3.66 -10.06
CA PRO A 90 10.15 -5.02 -9.90
C PRO A 90 10.97 -5.82 -8.90
N ILE A 91 10.27 -6.68 -8.15
CA ILE A 91 10.90 -7.63 -7.25
C ILE A 91 10.29 -9.00 -7.51
N GLU A 92 10.99 -10.06 -7.10
CA GLU A 92 10.53 -11.42 -7.41
C GLU A 92 9.37 -11.87 -6.55
N CYS A 93 9.40 -11.53 -5.27
CA CYS A 93 8.39 -11.98 -4.34
C CYS A 93 8.34 -11.06 -3.13
N ILE A 94 7.30 -11.23 -2.32
CA ILE A 94 7.12 -10.48 -1.09
C ILE A 94 7.35 -11.44 0.07
N SER A 95 8.20 -11.08 1.01
CA SER A 95 8.43 -11.90 2.19
C SER A 95 7.19 -11.89 3.09
N GLU A 96 7.00 -12.96 3.83
CA GLU A 96 5.83 -13.11 4.71
C GLU A 96 5.73 -11.97 5.71
N GLU A 97 6.86 -11.49 6.22
CA GLU A 97 6.86 -10.41 7.21
C GLU A 97 6.34 -9.09 6.66
N ARG A 98 6.31 -8.91 5.35
CA ARG A 98 5.80 -7.69 4.73
C ARG A 98 4.33 -7.77 4.38
N LEU A 99 3.71 -8.94 4.56
CA LEU A 99 2.31 -9.13 4.23
C LEU A 99 1.43 -8.67 5.39
N PRO A 100 0.30 -8.05 5.09
CA PRO A 100 -0.64 -7.67 6.14
C PRO A 100 -1.38 -8.89 6.66
N GLU A 101 -2.00 -8.73 7.81
CA GLU A 101 -2.86 -9.78 8.36
C GLU A 101 -4.17 -9.84 7.62
N GLU A 102 -4.86 -10.97 7.77
CA GLU A 102 -6.18 -11.16 7.17
C GLU A 102 -7.22 -10.22 7.75
N GLY A 103 -8.23 -9.93 6.95
CA GLY A 103 -9.41 -9.20 7.43
C GLY A 103 -9.28 -7.70 7.47
N TYR A 104 -8.23 -7.14 6.88
CA TYR A 104 -8.11 -5.69 6.80
C TYR A 104 -8.79 -5.17 5.53
N PHE A 105 -9.71 -4.22 5.72
CA PHE A 105 -10.44 -3.58 4.63
C PHE A 105 -10.39 -2.08 4.82
N LEU A 106 -10.56 -1.33 3.74
CA LEU A 106 -10.78 0.10 3.87
C LEU A 106 -12.15 0.34 4.48
N ASP A 107 -12.22 1.33 5.37
CA ASP A 107 -13.48 1.73 5.95
C ASP A 107 -14.22 2.60 4.92
N ASP A 108 -15.49 2.28 4.68
CA ASP A 108 -16.29 3.03 3.71
C ASP A 108 -16.38 4.52 4.07
N ASP A 109 -16.41 4.83 5.35
CA ASP A 109 -16.46 6.21 5.79
C ASP A 109 -15.20 6.99 5.40
N ASP A 110 -14.10 6.29 5.20
CA ASP A 110 -12.84 6.90 4.85
C ASP A 110 -12.76 7.28 3.39
N ASN A 111 -13.58 6.67 2.55
CA ASN A 111 -13.51 6.88 1.11
C ASN A 111 -13.80 8.31 0.67
N GLU A 112 -14.50 9.06 1.47
CA GLU A 112 -14.85 10.43 1.12
C GLU A 112 -13.73 11.41 1.39
N ASN A 113 -12.82 11.06 2.29
CA ASN A 113 -11.72 11.94 2.68
C ASN A 113 -10.41 11.19 2.57
N LEU A 114 -9.97 11.01 1.34
CA LEU A 114 -8.87 10.08 1.09
C LEU A 114 -7.50 10.71 1.10
N THR A 115 -7.39 12.01 1.25
CA THR A 115 -6.08 12.63 1.14
C THR A 115 -5.19 12.30 2.33
N ILE A 116 -5.57 12.77 3.50
CA ILE A 116 -4.76 12.55 4.71
C ILE A 116 -5.70 12.36 5.88
N ARG A 117 -5.55 11.23 6.57
CA ARG A 117 -6.34 11.02 7.77
C ARG A 117 -5.70 9.96 8.65
N VAL A 118 -6.04 10.01 9.92
CA VAL A 118 -5.62 9.01 10.89
C VAL A 118 -6.89 8.44 11.52
N PRO A 119 -7.43 7.36 10.93
CA PRO A 119 -8.69 6.80 11.40
C PRO A 119 -8.52 6.17 12.79
N LYS A 120 -9.34 6.60 13.72
CA LYS A 120 -9.19 6.17 15.11
C LYS A 120 -9.39 4.68 15.29
N HIS A 121 -10.40 4.15 14.66
CA HIS A 121 -10.75 2.73 14.84
C HIS A 121 -9.81 1.80 14.07
N GLU A 122 -9.09 2.30 13.08
CA GLU A 122 -8.18 1.50 12.29
C GLU A 122 -6.73 1.65 12.69
N LYS A 123 -6.47 2.61 13.55
CA LYS A 123 -5.11 2.85 14.01
C LYS A 123 -4.48 1.61 14.61
N ASN A 124 -5.26 0.86 15.39
CA ASN A 124 -4.75 -0.36 16.02
C ASN A 124 -4.38 -1.42 14.99
N LEU A 125 -5.16 -1.50 13.91
CA LEU A 125 -4.88 -2.46 12.86
C LEU A 125 -3.57 -2.13 12.16
N PHE A 126 -3.33 -0.86 11.86
CA PHE A 126 -2.07 -0.45 11.27
C PHE A 126 -0.90 -0.64 12.23
N LEU A 127 -1.10 -0.41 13.52
CA LEU A 127 -0.07 -0.69 14.50
C LEU A 127 0.31 -2.18 14.49
N LYS A 128 -0.68 -3.06 14.30
CA LYS A 128 -0.39 -4.47 14.15
C LYS A 128 0.44 -4.76 12.92
N LEU A 129 0.10 -4.13 11.80
CA LEU A 129 0.86 -4.31 10.56
C LEU A 129 2.31 -3.82 10.74
N ILE A 130 2.47 -2.69 11.39
CA ILE A 130 3.79 -2.12 11.65
C ILE A 130 4.62 -3.09 12.51
N ARG A 131 4.02 -3.64 13.55
CA ARG A 131 4.71 -4.61 14.42
C ARG A 131 5.08 -5.86 13.67
N ARG A 132 4.17 -6.34 12.81
CA ARG A 132 4.41 -7.52 12.00
C ARG A 132 5.63 -7.34 11.11
N HIS A 133 5.85 -6.12 10.64
CA HIS A 133 6.99 -5.79 9.79
C HIS A 133 8.23 -5.45 10.60
N GLY A 134 8.18 -5.55 11.91
CA GLY A 134 9.32 -5.28 12.74
C GLY A 134 9.55 -3.81 13.04
N TRP A 135 8.59 -2.97 12.79
CA TRP A 135 8.71 -1.55 13.07
C TRP A 135 8.32 -1.25 14.52
N VAL A 136 8.90 -0.17 15.02
CA VAL A 136 8.56 0.28 16.37
C VAL A 136 7.33 1.17 16.28
N ALA A 137 6.23 0.70 16.85
CA ALA A 137 5.01 1.47 16.88
C ALA A 137 5.00 2.34 18.14
N MET A 138 4.80 3.61 17.95
CA MET A 138 4.79 4.52 19.08
C MET A 138 3.40 4.69 19.62
#